data_7350e21efcd915f3c94245525faa87b4
#
_entry.id   7350e21efcd915f3c94245525faa87b4
#
_cell.length_a   1.000
_cell.length_b   1.000
_cell.length_c   1.000
_cell.angle_alpha   90.00
_cell.angle_beta   90.00
_cell.angle_gamma   90.00
#
_symmetry.space_group_name_H-M   'P 1'
#
loop_
_entity.id
_entity.type
_entity.pdbx_description
1 polymer ?
#
loop_
_entity_poly.entity_id
_entity_poly.type
_entity_poly.pdbx_seq_one_letter_code
_entity_poly.pdbx_strand_id
1 'polypeptide(L)'
;AIRAVGYNKRQGGWIDNTAATFTPSGPVIDRNSIGFGPYFRDFPLTTTQSASNEDLVKEDWNEATYTGYRVGLKWDISDDWSMLVQHSSQKLDVEGSFLIDPSLGDDRSAKFSPESNVDEFDLTTLTIEGRIAGLDIVYAGGYLDREIESLIDYTHYNNGGGYITYYLCRGNIYAAPGPTHQNTCFDPTKAYS
;
A
#
# COMPACT_ATOMS: atom_id res chain seq x y z
N ALA A 1 7.83 -37.65 -11.25
CA ALA A 1 7.03 -36.82 -12.16
C ALA A 1 7.45 -35.35 -12.01
N ILE A 2 7.38 -34.58 -13.11
CA ILE A 2 7.66 -33.12 -13.12
C ILE A 2 6.42 -32.42 -13.66
N ARG A 3 6.06 -31.32 -13.02
CA ARG A 3 5.01 -30.44 -13.49
C ARG A 3 5.48 -28.99 -13.44
N ALA A 4 5.28 -28.24 -14.53
CA ALA A 4 5.55 -26.82 -14.60
C ALA A 4 4.32 -26.09 -15.13
N VAL A 5 4.02 -24.92 -14.57
CA VAL A 5 2.94 -24.03 -14.97
C VAL A 5 3.48 -22.62 -14.93
N GLY A 6 3.23 -21.84 -15.98
CA GLY A 6 3.45 -20.41 -16.01
C GLY A 6 2.15 -19.70 -16.35
N TYR A 7 1.94 -18.50 -15.83
CA TYR A 7 0.76 -17.71 -16.10
C TYR A 7 1.05 -16.21 -16.11
N ASN A 8 0.30 -15.51 -16.91
CA ASN A 8 0.17 -14.06 -16.88
C ASN A 8 -1.33 -13.76 -17.01
N LYS A 9 -1.88 -13.05 -16.06
CA LYS A 9 -3.29 -12.66 -16.02
C LYS A 9 -3.37 -11.15 -15.82
N ARG A 10 -3.98 -10.45 -16.74
CA ARG A 10 -4.37 -9.05 -16.59
C ARG A 10 -5.84 -8.96 -16.23
N GLN A 11 -6.13 -8.17 -15.22
CA GLN A 11 -7.47 -7.84 -14.78
C GLN A 11 -7.66 -6.34 -14.97
N GLY A 12 -8.63 -5.95 -15.80
CA GLY A 12 -8.96 -4.55 -16.03
C GLY A 12 -9.40 -3.88 -14.74
N GLY A 13 -9.17 -2.57 -14.66
CA GLY A 13 -9.70 -1.74 -13.62
C GLY A 13 -11.22 -1.59 -13.75
N TRP A 14 -11.84 -0.96 -12.77
CA TRP A 14 -13.26 -0.57 -12.79
C TRP A 14 -13.51 0.70 -11.98
N ILE A 15 -12.48 1.29 -11.39
CA ILE A 15 -12.57 2.54 -10.64
C ILE A 15 -11.97 3.64 -11.49
N ASP A 16 -12.72 4.73 -11.70
CA ASP A 16 -12.23 5.89 -12.41
C ASP A 16 -11.63 6.90 -11.44
N ASN A 17 -10.43 7.38 -11.73
CA ASN A 17 -9.89 8.55 -11.08
C ASN A 17 -10.39 9.80 -11.81
N THR A 18 -11.32 10.52 -11.17
CA THR A 18 -12.01 11.68 -11.76
C THR A 18 -11.35 13.00 -11.41
N ALA A 19 -11.52 13.99 -12.29
CA ALA A 19 -11.00 15.33 -12.06
C ALA A 19 -11.57 15.94 -10.78
N ALA A 20 -10.68 16.47 -9.93
CA ALA A 20 -11.06 17.13 -8.70
C ALA A 20 -10.04 18.20 -8.32
N THR A 21 -10.49 19.12 -7.46
CA THR A 21 -9.62 20.09 -6.82
C THR A 21 -9.70 19.89 -5.32
N PHE A 22 -8.56 19.65 -4.71
CA PHE A 22 -8.44 19.57 -3.26
C PHE A 22 -8.02 20.93 -2.71
N THR A 23 -8.85 21.47 -1.81
CA THR A 23 -8.49 22.66 -1.04
C THR A 23 -8.52 22.28 0.43
N PRO A 24 -7.37 22.30 1.12
CA PRO A 24 -7.33 21.99 2.54
C PRO A 24 -8.25 22.94 3.30
N SER A 25 -9.35 22.42 3.82
CA SER A 25 -10.24 23.13 4.73
C SER A 25 -9.92 22.64 6.15
N GLY A 26 -8.86 23.15 6.74
CA GLY A 26 -8.65 22.92 8.15
C GLY A 26 -9.73 23.65 8.96
N PRO A 27 -10.28 23.06 10.03
CA PRO A 27 -11.00 23.87 11.00
C PRO A 27 -10.03 24.98 11.44
N VAL A 28 -10.55 26.21 11.52
CA VAL A 28 -9.88 27.26 12.27
C VAL A 28 -9.75 26.70 13.68
N ILE A 29 -8.59 26.12 13.98
CA ILE A 29 -8.34 25.59 15.30
C ILE A 29 -8.37 26.79 16.21
N ASP A 30 -9.44 26.93 16.99
CA ASP A 30 -9.44 27.85 18.11
C ASP A 30 -8.32 27.41 19.03
N ARG A 31 -7.23 28.17 18.99
CA ARG A 31 -5.98 27.93 19.74
C ARG A 31 -6.20 27.81 21.24
N ASN A 32 -7.38 28.23 21.72
CA ASN A 32 -7.73 28.19 23.12
C ASN A 32 -8.51 26.91 23.53
N SER A 33 -9.08 26.20 22.56
CA SER A 33 -9.92 25.02 22.82
C SER A 33 -9.18 23.69 22.84
N ILE A 34 -7.96 23.65 22.32
CA ILE A 34 -7.15 22.43 22.32
C ILE A 34 -6.04 22.62 23.34
N GLY A 35 -5.99 21.78 24.37
CA GLY A 35 -5.01 21.82 25.47
C GLY A 35 -3.53 21.59 25.08
N PHE A 36 -3.16 21.92 23.84
CA PHE A 36 -1.79 21.76 23.32
C PHE A 36 -0.81 22.88 23.68
N GLY A 37 -1.21 23.83 24.53
CA GLY A 37 -0.30 24.83 25.09
C GLY A 37 0.25 25.84 24.08
N PRO A 38 1.22 26.68 24.50
CA PRO A 38 1.71 27.83 23.74
C PRO A 38 2.47 27.50 22.44
N TYR A 39 2.71 26.24 22.16
CA TYR A 39 3.55 25.80 21.03
C TYR A 39 2.93 26.02 19.64
N PHE A 40 1.62 26.26 19.55
CA PHE A 40 0.92 26.46 18.27
C PHE A 40 0.60 27.94 17.98
N ARG A 41 1.09 28.86 18.76
CA ARG A 41 0.73 30.30 18.64
C ARG A 41 1.21 30.96 17.36
N ASP A 42 2.27 30.46 16.74
CA ASP A 42 2.99 31.20 15.70
C ASP A 42 2.87 30.57 14.31
N PHE A 43 1.93 29.64 14.10
CA PHE A 43 1.70 29.06 12.79
C PHE A 43 0.69 29.90 11.99
N PRO A 44 1.09 30.54 10.89
CA PRO A 44 0.15 31.16 9.99
C PRO A 44 -0.62 30.02 9.25
N LEU A 45 -1.83 29.76 9.67
CA LEU A 45 -2.78 28.82 9.00
C LEU A 45 -3.36 29.39 7.69
N THR A 46 -2.65 30.28 7.02
CA THR A 46 -3.20 31.13 5.96
C THR A 46 -2.85 30.72 4.54
N THR A 47 -2.20 29.61 4.30
CA THR A 47 -2.01 29.15 2.92
C THR A 47 -2.99 28.03 2.60
N THR A 48 -4.16 28.40 2.10
CA THR A 48 -5.03 27.49 1.36
C THR A 48 -4.44 27.33 -0.04
N GLN A 49 -3.60 26.35 -0.24
CA GLN A 49 -3.13 25.98 -1.56
C GLN A 49 -4.03 24.88 -2.07
N SER A 50 -4.67 25.11 -3.20
CA SER A 50 -5.45 24.09 -3.89
C SER A 50 -4.53 23.25 -4.76
N ALA A 51 -4.76 21.95 -4.79
CA ALA A 51 -4.13 21.02 -5.71
C ALA A 51 -5.18 20.50 -6.70
N SER A 52 -4.81 20.38 -7.97
CA SER A 52 -5.59 19.72 -9.01
C SER A 52 -4.98 18.35 -9.31
N ASN A 53 -5.82 17.38 -9.64
CA ASN A 53 -5.39 16.05 -10.07
C ASN A 53 -5.58 15.82 -11.58
N GLU A 54 -5.71 16.88 -12.37
CA GLU A 54 -5.97 16.76 -13.81
C GLU A 54 -4.99 15.85 -14.56
N ASP A 55 -3.72 15.84 -14.16
CA ASP A 55 -2.68 14.99 -14.74
C ASP A 55 -2.82 13.50 -14.37
N LEU A 56 -3.67 13.18 -13.39
CA LEU A 56 -3.89 11.81 -12.90
C LEU A 56 -5.28 11.27 -13.26
N VAL A 57 -6.08 12.03 -14.01
CA VAL A 57 -7.40 11.57 -14.46
C VAL A 57 -7.23 10.37 -15.39
N LYS A 58 -7.86 9.25 -15.02
CA LYS A 58 -7.73 7.99 -15.75
C LYS A 58 -8.97 7.13 -15.50
N GLU A 59 -9.54 6.57 -16.57
CA GLU A 59 -10.49 5.46 -16.48
C GLU A 59 -9.75 4.19 -16.06
N ASP A 60 -10.45 3.28 -15.39
CA ASP A 60 -9.88 1.99 -14.99
C ASP A 60 -8.59 2.13 -14.16
N TRP A 61 -8.58 3.04 -13.20
CA TRP A 61 -7.42 3.39 -12.37
C TRP A 61 -6.75 2.20 -11.66
N ASN A 62 -7.52 1.16 -11.32
CA ASN A 62 -7.10 0.04 -10.49
C ASN A 62 -6.84 -1.26 -11.26
N GLU A 63 -6.13 -1.18 -12.39
CA GLU A 63 -5.70 -2.38 -13.12
C GLU A 63 -4.76 -3.26 -12.28
N ALA A 64 -4.88 -4.60 -12.44
CA ALA A 64 -4.03 -5.56 -11.74
C ALA A 64 -3.45 -6.59 -12.71
N THR A 65 -2.15 -6.85 -12.59
CA THR A 65 -1.45 -7.86 -13.37
C THR A 65 -0.80 -8.89 -12.46
N TYR A 66 -1.11 -10.16 -12.69
CA TYR A 66 -0.52 -11.31 -12.03
C TYR A 66 0.42 -12.01 -12.99
N THR A 67 1.68 -12.18 -12.61
CA THR A 67 2.65 -12.98 -13.35
C THR A 67 3.29 -13.98 -12.41
N GLY A 68 3.41 -15.22 -12.83
CA GLY A 68 4.02 -16.20 -11.97
C GLY A 68 4.25 -17.55 -12.63
N TYR A 69 4.92 -18.40 -11.88
CA TYR A 69 5.15 -19.79 -12.26
C TYR A 69 5.15 -20.70 -11.05
N ARG A 70 4.92 -22.00 -11.32
CA ARG A 70 5.07 -23.07 -10.35
C ARG A 70 5.75 -24.26 -11.00
N VAL A 71 6.76 -24.79 -10.32
CA VAL A 71 7.43 -26.04 -10.71
C VAL A 71 7.34 -27.00 -9.55
N GLY A 72 6.98 -28.24 -9.84
CA GLY A 72 6.90 -29.32 -8.86
C GLY A 72 7.63 -30.56 -9.36
N LEU A 73 8.39 -31.18 -8.49
CA LEU A 73 9.06 -32.47 -8.69
C LEU A 73 8.53 -33.45 -7.65
N LYS A 74 7.86 -34.49 -8.13
CA LYS A 74 7.50 -35.65 -7.31
C LYS A 74 8.47 -36.79 -7.60
N TRP A 75 9.03 -37.34 -6.54
CA TRP A 75 9.93 -38.48 -6.57
C TRP A 75 9.38 -39.58 -5.66
N ASP A 76 9.04 -40.72 -6.25
CA ASP A 76 8.72 -41.95 -5.52
C ASP A 76 10.03 -42.67 -5.24
N ILE A 77 10.51 -42.57 -3.98
CA ILE A 77 11.84 -43.07 -3.54
C ILE A 77 11.79 -44.60 -3.43
N SER A 78 10.65 -45.09 -2.93
CA SER A 78 10.34 -46.53 -2.82
C SER A 78 8.84 -46.73 -2.83
N ASP A 79 8.37 -47.98 -2.68
CA ASP A 79 6.93 -48.28 -2.57
C ASP A 79 6.25 -47.63 -1.35
N ASP A 80 7.04 -47.37 -0.29
CA ASP A 80 6.56 -46.80 0.97
C ASP A 80 6.93 -45.32 1.16
N TRP A 81 7.71 -44.71 0.26
CA TRP A 81 8.21 -43.36 0.45
C TRP A 81 8.12 -42.52 -0.81
N SER A 82 7.54 -41.35 -0.68
CA SER A 82 7.52 -40.32 -1.72
C SER A 82 7.93 -38.95 -1.18
N MET A 83 8.41 -38.12 -2.09
CA MET A 83 8.81 -36.74 -1.83
C MET A 83 8.25 -35.83 -2.92
N LEU A 84 7.73 -34.68 -2.51
CA LEU A 84 7.30 -33.62 -3.40
C LEU A 84 8.01 -32.32 -3.02
N VAL A 85 8.78 -31.78 -3.93
CA VAL A 85 9.35 -30.42 -3.83
C VAL A 85 8.61 -29.53 -4.81
N GLN A 86 8.13 -28.39 -4.33
CA GLN A 86 7.49 -27.39 -5.19
C GLN A 86 8.12 -26.01 -4.94
N HIS A 87 8.27 -25.27 -6.02
CA HIS A 87 8.64 -23.87 -5.98
C HIS A 87 7.62 -23.06 -6.76
N SER A 88 7.13 -21.98 -6.17
CA SER A 88 6.19 -21.05 -6.76
C SER A 88 6.72 -19.64 -6.60
N SER A 89 6.66 -18.85 -7.66
CA SER A 89 6.96 -17.43 -7.65
C SER A 89 5.79 -16.68 -8.26
N GLN A 90 5.39 -15.58 -7.65
CA GLN A 90 4.33 -14.71 -8.16
C GLN A 90 4.66 -13.25 -7.88
N LYS A 91 4.38 -12.44 -8.88
CA LYS A 91 4.31 -10.98 -8.77
C LYS A 91 2.88 -10.55 -9.07
N LEU A 92 2.31 -9.77 -8.15
CA LEU A 92 1.11 -8.98 -8.34
C LEU A 92 1.54 -7.52 -8.47
N ASP A 93 1.11 -6.88 -9.53
CA ASP A 93 1.32 -5.46 -9.80
C ASP A 93 -0.05 -4.81 -9.96
N VAL A 94 -0.37 -3.87 -9.07
CA VAL A 94 -1.63 -3.13 -9.08
C VAL A 94 -1.30 -1.65 -9.27
N GLU A 95 -1.89 -1.05 -10.30
CA GLU A 95 -1.92 0.39 -10.47
C GLU A 95 -3.13 0.94 -9.70
N GLY A 96 -2.91 1.96 -8.87
CA GLY A 96 -4.00 2.55 -8.11
C GLY A 96 -4.45 1.74 -6.89
N SER A 97 -5.60 2.07 -6.35
CA SER A 97 -6.19 1.44 -5.18
C SER A 97 -7.63 1.01 -5.43
N PHE A 98 -8.15 0.14 -4.56
CA PHE A 98 -9.55 -0.32 -4.58
C PHE A 98 -10.47 0.55 -3.71
N LEU A 99 -10.06 1.78 -3.40
CA LEU A 99 -10.83 2.72 -2.60
C LEU A 99 -11.66 3.64 -3.50
N ILE A 100 -12.95 3.68 -3.26
CA ILE A 100 -13.90 4.57 -3.92
C ILE A 100 -14.33 5.71 -2.99
N ASP A 101 -14.78 6.81 -3.57
CA ASP A 101 -15.45 7.90 -2.87
C ASP A 101 -16.94 7.93 -3.25
N PRO A 102 -17.83 7.44 -2.39
CA PRO A 102 -19.27 7.40 -2.70
C PRO A 102 -19.89 8.77 -2.99
N SER A 103 -19.25 9.87 -2.58
CA SER A 103 -19.73 11.21 -2.87
C SER A 103 -19.56 11.62 -4.34
N LEU A 104 -18.68 10.95 -5.06
CA LEU A 104 -18.41 11.18 -6.49
C LEU A 104 -19.25 10.28 -7.41
N GLY A 105 -20.00 9.34 -6.85
CA GLY A 105 -20.80 8.35 -7.57
C GLY A 105 -20.22 6.94 -7.48
N ASP A 106 -20.82 6.00 -8.20
CA ASP A 106 -20.41 4.61 -8.21
C ASP A 106 -19.05 4.47 -8.92
N ASP A 107 -18.17 3.63 -8.36
CA ASP A 107 -16.87 3.25 -8.91
C ASP A 107 -15.95 4.43 -9.26
N ARG A 108 -16.00 5.49 -8.46
CA ARG A 108 -15.17 6.69 -8.66
C ARG A 108 -14.32 7.02 -7.46
N SER A 109 -13.20 7.65 -7.74
CA SER A 109 -12.32 8.24 -6.72
C SER A 109 -11.70 9.54 -7.24
N ALA A 110 -11.10 10.32 -6.36
CA ALA A 110 -10.30 11.49 -6.70
C ALA A 110 -8.95 11.36 -5.99
N LYS A 111 -7.95 10.90 -6.72
CA LYS A 111 -6.58 10.71 -6.24
C LYS A 111 -5.69 11.82 -6.75
N PHE A 112 -4.85 12.34 -5.87
CA PHE A 112 -3.98 13.49 -6.10
C PHE A 112 -2.50 13.11 -6.16
N SER A 113 -2.17 11.85 -5.89
CA SER A 113 -0.85 11.27 -6.11
C SER A 113 -0.97 9.89 -6.75
N PRO A 114 0.08 9.42 -7.48
CA PRO A 114 0.10 8.06 -7.99
C PRO A 114 -0.05 7.04 -6.86
N GLU A 115 -0.77 5.95 -7.14
CA GLU A 115 -0.91 4.83 -6.24
C GLU A 115 -0.41 3.57 -6.91
N SER A 116 0.25 2.71 -6.16
CA SER A 116 0.71 1.39 -6.62
C SER A 116 0.80 0.39 -5.48
N ASN A 117 0.63 -0.87 -5.82
CA ASN A 117 0.88 -1.97 -4.89
C ASN A 117 1.55 -3.11 -5.65
N VAL A 118 2.79 -3.42 -5.27
CA VAL A 118 3.56 -4.54 -5.81
C VAL A 118 3.74 -5.55 -4.69
N ASP A 119 3.31 -6.78 -4.92
CA ASP A 119 3.41 -7.90 -3.98
C ASP A 119 4.10 -9.06 -4.69
N GLU A 120 5.32 -9.35 -4.28
CA GLU A 120 6.16 -10.42 -4.85
C GLU A 120 6.41 -11.48 -3.79
N PHE A 121 6.29 -12.75 -4.16
CA PHE A 121 6.68 -13.83 -3.27
C PHE A 121 7.28 -15.02 -3.98
N ASP A 122 8.19 -15.66 -3.28
CA ASP A 122 8.76 -16.96 -3.58
C ASP A 122 8.45 -17.96 -2.47
N LEU A 123 7.83 -19.06 -2.82
CA LEU A 123 7.44 -20.12 -1.89
C LEU A 123 8.04 -21.45 -2.33
N THR A 124 8.92 -22.00 -1.50
CA THR A 124 9.44 -23.36 -1.69
C THR A 124 8.84 -24.28 -0.64
N THR A 125 8.25 -25.39 -1.06
CA THR A 125 7.66 -26.38 -0.15
C THR A 125 8.27 -27.76 -0.35
N LEU A 126 8.36 -28.52 0.74
CA LEU A 126 8.77 -29.92 0.78
C LEU A 126 7.71 -30.73 1.50
N THR A 127 7.21 -31.77 0.85
CA THR A 127 6.35 -32.76 1.48
C THR A 127 7.03 -34.12 1.34
N ILE A 128 7.13 -34.86 2.44
CA ILE A 128 7.61 -36.23 2.47
C ILE A 128 6.53 -37.09 3.08
N GLU A 129 6.14 -38.12 2.37
CA GLU A 129 5.17 -39.11 2.83
C GLU A 129 5.84 -40.46 2.90
N GLY A 130 5.60 -41.21 3.97
CA GLY A 130 6.22 -42.52 4.16
C GLY A 130 5.50 -43.38 5.15
N ARG A 131 5.92 -44.65 5.20
CA ARG A 131 5.41 -45.64 6.13
C ARG A 131 6.56 -46.33 6.89
N ILE A 132 6.45 -46.34 8.23
CA ILE A 132 7.40 -47.04 9.12
C ILE A 132 6.59 -47.87 10.11
N ALA A 133 6.90 -49.17 10.20
CA ALA A 133 6.31 -50.09 11.17
C ALA A 133 4.79 -50.07 11.21
N GLY A 134 4.14 -49.88 10.05
CA GLY A 134 2.67 -49.81 9.93
C GLY A 134 2.06 -48.47 10.28
N LEU A 135 2.87 -47.42 10.54
CA LEU A 135 2.45 -46.05 10.76
C LEU A 135 2.70 -45.21 9.50
N ASP A 136 1.71 -44.48 9.07
CA ASP A 136 1.85 -43.51 8.00
C ASP A 136 2.39 -42.19 8.60
N ILE A 137 3.42 -41.64 7.97
CA ILE A 137 4.13 -40.42 8.40
C ILE A 137 4.04 -39.41 7.28
N VAL A 138 3.68 -38.18 7.61
CA VAL A 138 3.72 -37.02 6.70
C VAL A 138 4.54 -35.92 7.33
N TYR A 139 5.54 -35.45 6.61
CA TYR A 139 6.25 -34.22 6.92
C TYR A 139 5.91 -33.19 5.84
N ALA A 140 5.52 -31.97 6.25
CA ALA A 140 5.32 -30.84 5.35
C ALA A 140 5.98 -29.60 5.92
N GLY A 141 6.78 -28.92 5.11
CA GLY A 141 7.46 -27.70 5.46
C GLY A 141 7.54 -26.74 4.27
N GLY A 142 7.76 -25.48 4.56
CA GLY A 142 7.90 -24.47 3.53
C GLY A 142 8.74 -23.29 3.97
N TYR A 143 9.34 -22.64 2.98
CA TYR A 143 10.06 -21.38 3.11
C TYR A 143 9.39 -20.36 2.21
N LEU A 144 8.96 -19.25 2.79
CA LEU A 144 8.33 -18.13 2.11
C LEU A 144 9.23 -16.91 2.25
N ASP A 145 9.54 -16.28 1.12
CA ASP A 145 10.10 -14.96 1.01
C ASP A 145 9.08 -14.06 0.30
N ARG A 146 8.73 -12.92 0.89
CA ARG A 146 7.69 -12.03 0.36
C ARG A 146 8.05 -10.58 0.63
N GLU A 147 7.97 -9.78 -0.41
CA GLU A 147 8.15 -8.34 -0.36
C GLU A 147 6.87 -7.63 -0.85
N ILE A 148 6.46 -6.58 -0.15
CA ILE A 148 5.32 -5.76 -0.53
C ILE A 148 5.76 -4.30 -0.52
N GLU A 149 5.62 -3.65 -1.67
CA GLU A 149 5.80 -2.21 -1.82
C GLU A 149 4.46 -1.57 -2.14
N SER A 150 4.05 -0.58 -1.34
CA SER A 150 2.76 0.07 -1.49
C SER A 150 2.89 1.58 -1.39
N LEU A 151 2.32 2.28 -2.35
CA LEU A 151 2.17 3.73 -2.37
C LEU A 151 0.68 4.06 -2.43
N ILE A 152 0.21 4.82 -1.45
CA ILE A 152 -1.20 5.15 -1.28
C ILE A 152 -1.37 6.66 -1.12
N ASP A 153 -2.35 7.22 -1.82
CA ASP A 153 -2.74 8.62 -1.67
C ASP A 153 -3.52 8.86 -0.36
N TYR A 154 -2.94 9.65 0.52
CA TYR A 154 -3.52 10.05 1.81
C TYR A 154 -4.17 11.44 1.80
N THR A 155 -4.35 12.06 0.64
CA THR A 155 -4.86 13.43 0.53
C THR A 155 -6.19 13.61 1.25
N HIS A 156 -7.13 12.70 1.07
CA HIS A 156 -8.44 12.77 1.71
C HIS A 156 -8.43 12.45 3.21
N TYR A 157 -7.48 11.67 3.67
CA TYR A 157 -7.31 11.40 5.10
C TYR A 157 -6.97 12.68 5.86
N ASN A 158 -6.17 13.54 5.26
CA ASN A 158 -5.80 14.82 5.83
C ASN A 158 -6.99 15.80 5.94
N ASN A 159 -8.09 15.57 5.20
CA ASN A 159 -9.28 16.41 5.23
C ASN A 159 -10.23 16.08 6.40
N GLY A 160 -9.97 15.00 7.12
CA GLY A 160 -10.81 14.51 8.24
C GLY A 160 -10.77 15.33 9.53
N GLY A 161 -10.33 16.57 9.51
CA GLY A 161 -10.29 17.49 10.65
C GLY A 161 -9.06 17.32 11.54
N GLY A 162 -8.78 18.23 12.42
CA GLY A 162 -7.75 18.30 13.49
C GLY A 162 -6.33 17.78 13.28
N TYR A 163 -6.14 16.78 12.43
CA TYR A 163 -4.86 16.14 12.15
C TYR A 163 -4.02 16.85 11.07
N ILE A 164 -4.61 17.70 10.24
CA ILE A 164 -3.91 18.38 9.14
C ILE A 164 -2.74 19.21 9.65
N THR A 165 -2.93 19.96 10.70
CA THR A 165 -1.87 20.75 11.33
C THR A 165 -0.74 19.92 11.90
N TYR A 166 -1.02 18.70 12.27
CA TYR A 166 -0.04 17.76 12.82
C TYR A 166 0.91 17.22 11.75
N TYR A 167 0.39 16.93 10.55
CA TYR A 167 1.17 16.37 9.45
C TYR A 167 1.80 17.40 8.52
N LEU A 168 1.31 18.64 8.54
CA LEU A 168 1.84 19.72 7.70
C LEU A 168 3.18 20.29 8.19
N CYS A 169 3.58 19.97 9.40
CA CYS A 169 4.81 20.51 9.98
C CYS A 169 5.89 19.43 10.03
N ARG A 170 6.94 19.58 9.19
CA ARG A 170 8.20 18.89 9.40
C ARG A 170 8.92 19.53 10.58
N GLY A 171 8.69 19.05 11.74
CA GLY A 171 9.40 19.44 12.93
C GLY A 171 9.04 18.48 14.05
N ASN A 172 9.98 18.19 14.90
CA ASN A 172 9.67 17.48 16.11
C ASN A 172 8.84 18.41 16.99
N ILE A 173 7.52 18.28 16.92
CA ILE A 173 6.57 19.08 17.72
C ILE A 173 6.79 18.93 19.23
N TYR A 174 7.56 17.92 19.64
CA TYR A 174 7.97 17.69 21.03
C TYR A 174 9.34 18.29 21.37
N ALA A 175 10.06 18.86 20.39
CA ALA A 175 11.31 19.55 20.69
C ALA A 175 11.01 20.94 21.23
N ALA A 176 11.61 21.27 22.37
CA ALA A 176 11.54 22.62 22.92
C ALA A 176 12.02 23.64 21.87
N PRO A 177 11.40 24.84 21.80
CA PRO A 177 11.79 25.87 20.86
C PRO A 177 13.23 26.27 21.11
N GLY A 178 14.10 25.95 20.17
CA GLY A 178 15.49 26.37 20.13
C GLY A 178 15.74 27.17 18.87
N PRO A 179 16.73 28.10 18.86
CA PRO A 179 17.01 28.97 17.72
C PRO A 179 17.45 28.23 16.43
N THR A 180 17.65 26.93 16.49
CA THR A 180 18.11 26.09 15.37
C THR A 180 17.02 25.25 14.74
N HIS A 181 15.80 25.23 15.28
CA HIS A 181 14.69 24.53 14.69
C HIS A 181 13.89 25.49 13.80
N GLN A 182 14.28 25.58 12.54
CA GLN A 182 13.42 26.18 11.54
C GLN A 182 12.17 25.32 11.47
N ASN A 183 11.05 25.85 11.94
CA ASN A 183 9.73 25.32 11.73
C ASN A 183 9.42 25.38 10.25
N THR A 184 9.85 24.37 9.49
CA THR A 184 9.44 24.19 8.11
C THR A 184 8.06 23.55 8.11
N CYS A 185 7.05 24.34 8.48
CA CYS A 185 5.68 23.99 8.19
C CYS A 185 5.47 24.20 6.70
N PHE A 186 5.08 23.12 6.03
CA PHE A 186 4.62 23.11 4.66
C PHE A 186 5.46 23.90 3.65
N ASP A 187 6.18 23.20 2.80
CA ASP A 187 6.74 23.74 1.58
C ASP A 187 5.71 23.54 0.44
N PRO A 188 5.06 24.61 -0.02
CA PRO A 188 4.03 24.51 -1.06
C PRO A 188 4.58 24.04 -2.41
N THR A 189 5.91 23.96 -2.57
CA THR A 189 6.56 23.56 -3.81
C THR A 189 6.87 22.06 -3.86
N LYS A 190 6.65 21.34 -2.76
CA LYS A 190 6.88 19.90 -2.69
C LYS A 190 5.55 19.19 -2.58
N ALA A 191 5.20 18.47 -3.64
CA ALA A 191 4.14 17.48 -3.57
C ALA A 191 4.41 16.51 -2.42
N TYR A 192 3.38 16.12 -1.72
CA TYR A 192 3.46 15.09 -0.70
C TYR A 192 3.86 13.78 -1.38
N SER A 193 5.01 13.27 -1.09
CA SER A 193 5.45 11.91 -1.39
C SER A 193 5.53 11.12 -0.11
#